data_40183f4ada93c3a7b681d8b003e30d14
#
_entry.id   40183f4ada93c3a7b681d8b003e30d14
#
_cell.length_a   1.000
_cell.length_b   1.000
_cell.length_c   1.000
_cell.angle_alpha   90.00
_cell.angle_beta   90.00
_cell.angle_gamma   90.00
#
_symmetry.space_group_name_H-M   'P 1'
#
loop_
_entity.id
_entity.type
_entity.pdbx_description
1 polymer ?
#
loop_
_entity_poly.entity_id
_entity_poly.type
_entity_poly.pdbx_seq_one_letter_code
_entity_poly.pdbx_strand_id
1 'polypeptide(L)'
;MKVSVQINPEQIENEALIMCSDAEDKDVQRALSLLGQLEMQFTGKKEGASVPVNAEDVLYFESVDKQTFIYTETDVLETPLRLYMLEERLLNTSFFRASKNAIINLNKVTSLKPEFGGRMEATLINGERLMISRQYLPTLKNKLEM
;
A
#
# COMPACT_ATOMS: atom_id res chain seq x y z
N MET A 1 14.53 11.78 12.31
CA MET A 1 14.01 10.90 13.36
C MET A 1 15.11 10.07 13.97
N LYS A 2 15.17 10.02 15.28
CA LYS A 2 16.13 9.16 15.99
C LYS A 2 15.49 7.80 16.24
N VAL A 3 16.19 6.72 15.94
CA VAL A 3 15.70 5.35 16.15
C VAL A 3 16.56 4.65 17.18
N SER A 4 15.93 4.04 18.16
CA SER A 4 16.61 3.26 19.18
C SER A 4 15.81 2.02 19.54
N VAL A 5 16.50 1.01 20.09
CA VAL A 5 15.89 -0.25 20.52
C VAL A 5 16.10 -0.40 22.02
N GLN A 6 15.02 -0.70 22.73
CA GLN A 6 15.06 -1.00 24.15
C GLN A 6 14.70 -2.47 24.33
N ILE A 7 15.54 -3.23 25.01
CA ILE A 7 15.35 -4.67 25.16
C ILE A 7 14.76 -4.96 26.53
N ASN A 8 13.64 -5.70 26.51
CA ASN A 8 13.00 -6.24 27.71
C ASN A 8 12.79 -7.75 27.50
N PRO A 9 13.59 -8.63 28.14
CA PRO A 9 13.47 -10.08 27.95
C PRO A 9 12.11 -10.68 28.33
N GLU A 10 11.33 -9.97 29.12
CA GLU A 10 10.00 -10.42 29.55
C GLU A 10 8.88 -9.96 28.62
N GLN A 11 9.24 -9.25 27.57
CA GLN A 11 8.25 -8.77 26.59
C GLN A 11 7.65 -9.97 25.84
N ILE A 12 6.33 -10.08 25.87
CA ILE A 12 5.62 -11.17 25.19
C ILE A 12 5.42 -10.84 23.72
N GLU A 13 5.09 -9.60 23.43
CA GLU A 13 4.83 -9.13 22.07
C GLU A 13 5.73 -7.93 21.77
N ASN A 14 6.31 -7.90 20.58
CA ASN A 14 7.12 -6.76 20.18
C ASN A 14 6.24 -5.52 20.03
N GLU A 15 6.72 -4.42 20.53
CA GLU A 15 6.00 -3.15 20.53
C GLU A 15 6.90 -2.04 19.99
N ALA A 16 6.36 -1.18 19.17
CA ALA A 16 7.06 0.01 18.69
C ALA A 16 6.35 1.25 19.25
N LEU A 17 7.11 2.12 19.90
CA LEU A 17 6.62 3.36 20.47
C LEU A 17 7.33 4.54 19.80
N ILE A 18 6.55 5.48 19.30
CA ILE A 18 7.08 6.72 18.72
C ILE A 18 6.78 7.86 19.67
N MET A 19 7.85 8.47 20.21
CA MET A 19 7.72 9.66 21.03
C MET A 19 7.91 10.89 20.16
N CYS A 20 6.94 11.78 20.17
CA CYS A 20 6.93 12.98 19.32
C CYS A 20 6.22 14.13 20.01
N SER A 21 6.48 15.33 19.57
CA SER A 21 5.77 16.52 20.04
C SER A 21 4.49 16.80 19.24
N ASP A 22 4.42 16.25 18.03
CA ASP A 22 3.30 16.46 17.12
C ASP A 22 3.03 15.18 16.34
N ALA A 23 1.87 14.57 16.60
CA ALA A 23 1.48 13.32 15.94
C ALA A 23 1.21 13.50 14.43
N GLU A 24 0.95 14.74 13.99
CA GLU A 24 0.71 15.04 12.58
C GLU A 24 2.00 15.28 11.79
N ASP A 25 3.16 15.23 12.44
CA ASP A 25 4.44 15.34 11.77
C ASP A 25 4.58 14.28 10.67
N LYS A 26 5.12 14.67 9.52
CA LYS A 26 5.27 13.80 8.35
C LYS A 26 6.06 12.52 8.63
N ASP A 27 7.17 12.66 9.34
CA ASP A 27 8.04 11.51 9.63
C ASP A 27 7.33 10.53 10.57
N VAL A 28 6.56 11.05 11.52
CA VAL A 28 5.77 10.24 12.44
C VAL A 28 4.70 9.47 11.68
N GLN A 29 3.95 10.15 10.82
CA GLN A 29 2.89 9.52 10.03
C GLN A 29 3.45 8.45 9.09
N ARG A 30 4.58 8.74 8.46
CA ARG A 30 5.26 7.79 7.58
C ARG A 30 5.73 6.56 8.35
N ALA A 31 6.31 6.76 9.53
CA ALA A 31 6.77 5.65 10.37
C ALA A 31 5.60 4.76 10.82
N LEU A 32 4.49 5.37 11.24
CA LEU A 32 3.29 4.63 11.63
C LEU A 32 2.74 3.79 10.48
N SER A 33 2.71 4.37 9.29
CA SER A 33 2.27 3.67 8.08
C SER A 33 3.15 2.46 7.77
N LEU A 34 4.46 2.64 7.78
CA LEU A 34 5.43 1.57 7.50
C LEU A 34 5.35 0.45 8.53
N LEU A 35 5.30 0.81 9.82
CA LEU A 35 5.20 -0.18 10.91
C LEU A 35 3.88 -0.93 10.87
N GLY A 36 2.78 -0.24 10.57
CA GLY A 36 1.47 -0.87 10.46
C GLY A 36 1.38 -1.89 9.33
N GLN A 37 2.18 -1.74 8.28
CA GLN A 37 2.20 -2.66 7.14
C GLN A 37 3.01 -3.93 7.42
N LEU A 38 3.95 -3.90 8.35
CA LEU A 38 4.86 -5.04 8.59
C LEU A 38 4.14 -6.33 8.96
N GLU A 39 3.02 -6.24 9.67
CA GLU A 39 2.25 -7.40 10.11
C GLU A 39 1.03 -7.68 9.25
N MET A 40 0.76 -6.85 8.25
CA MET A 40 -0.41 -7.01 7.42
C MET A 40 -0.14 -8.03 6.32
N GLN A 41 -0.98 -9.08 6.27
CA GLN A 41 -0.91 -10.13 5.27
C GLN A 41 -2.24 -10.33 4.58
N PHE A 42 -2.16 -10.77 3.33
CA PHE A 42 -3.30 -11.19 2.54
C PHE A 42 -3.11 -12.63 2.11
N THR A 43 -4.20 -13.35 1.95
CA THR A 43 -4.14 -14.70 1.40
C THR A 43 -4.56 -14.65 -0.05
N GLY A 44 -3.64 -14.99 -0.94
CA GLY A 44 -3.91 -15.14 -2.36
C GLY A 44 -4.05 -16.58 -2.74
N LYS A 45 -4.68 -16.85 -3.88
CA LYS A 45 -4.78 -18.19 -4.46
C LYS A 45 -4.05 -18.25 -5.78
N LYS A 46 -3.24 -19.29 -5.94
CA LYS A 46 -2.53 -19.60 -7.18
C LYS A 46 -2.54 -21.09 -7.39
N GLU A 47 -3.07 -21.53 -8.53
CA GLU A 47 -3.11 -22.97 -8.90
C GLU A 47 -3.71 -23.85 -7.79
N GLY A 48 -4.77 -23.35 -7.14
CA GLY A 48 -5.45 -24.08 -6.08
C GLY A 48 -4.79 -24.02 -4.71
N ALA A 49 -3.62 -23.42 -4.60
CA ALA A 49 -2.92 -23.26 -3.32
C ALA A 49 -3.21 -21.89 -2.71
N SER A 50 -3.34 -21.86 -1.39
CA SER A 50 -3.45 -20.62 -0.63
C SER A 50 -2.04 -20.13 -0.27
N VAL A 51 -1.72 -18.91 -0.68
CA VAL A 51 -0.39 -18.32 -0.51
C VAL A 51 -0.49 -17.06 0.33
N PRO A 52 0.21 -16.98 1.48
CA PRO A 52 0.26 -15.74 2.24
C PRO A 52 1.12 -14.71 1.52
N VAL A 53 0.65 -13.47 1.47
CA VAL A 53 1.34 -12.35 0.84
C VAL A 53 1.45 -11.20 1.83
N ASN A 54 2.67 -10.76 2.10
CA ASN A 54 2.89 -9.59 2.94
C ASN A 54 2.49 -8.33 2.19
N ALA A 55 1.81 -7.41 2.87
CA ALA A 55 1.39 -6.16 2.25
C ALA A 55 2.57 -5.39 1.64
N GLU A 56 3.74 -5.44 2.26
CA GLU A 56 4.94 -4.77 1.77
C GLU A 56 5.42 -5.31 0.41
N ASP A 57 5.04 -6.53 0.04
CA ASP A 57 5.42 -7.15 -1.24
C ASP A 57 4.40 -6.91 -2.34
N VAL A 58 3.26 -6.33 -2.03
CA VAL A 58 2.21 -6.06 -3.00
C VAL A 58 2.50 -4.78 -3.78
N LEU A 59 2.48 -4.88 -5.11
CA LEU A 59 2.59 -3.73 -6.00
C LEU A 59 1.25 -3.01 -6.11
N TYR A 60 0.21 -3.76 -6.40
CA TYR A 60 -1.14 -3.23 -6.52
C TYR A 60 -2.18 -4.35 -6.51
N PHE A 61 -3.42 -3.97 -6.26
CA PHE A 61 -4.60 -4.81 -6.42
C PHE A 61 -5.41 -4.30 -7.60
N GLU A 62 -5.98 -5.21 -8.36
CA GLU A 62 -6.82 -4.85 -9.50
C GLU A 62 -8.03 -5.75 -9.59
N SER A 63 -9.18 -5.15 -9.90
CA SER A 63 -10.41 -5.87 -10.16
C SER A 63 -10.63 -5.98 -11.66
N VAL A 64 -10.75 -7.21 -12.15
CA VAL A 64 -11.00 -7.52 -13.57
C VAL A 64 -12.15 -8.51 -13.61
N ASP A 65 -13.22 -8.18 -14.34
CA ASP A 65 -14.38 -9.06 -14.49
C ASP A 65 -14.93 -9.57 -13.14
N LYS A 66 -15.05 -8.66 -12.17
CA LYS A 66 -15.56 -8.94 -10.81
C LYS A 66 -14.65 -9.83 -9.97
N GLN A 67 -13.44 -10.13 -10.44
CA GLN A 67 -12.43 -10.84 -9.68
C GLN A 67 -11.34 -9.88 -9.25
N THR A 68 -10.79 -10.07 -8.06
CA THR A 68 -9.73 -9.23 -7.53
C THR A 68 -8.42 -10.00 -7.51
N PHE A 69 -7.37 -9.36 -8.01
CA PHE A 69 -6.04 -9.94 -8.10
C PHE A 69 -5.04 -9.13 -7.29
N ILE A 70 -4.06 -9.85 -6.73
CA ILE A 70 -2.92 -9.28 -6.01
C ILE A 70 -1.70 -9.42 -6.92
N TYR A 71 -1.06 -8.29 -7.23
CA TYR A 71 0.14 -8.27 -8.06
C TYR A 71 1.37 -8.02 -7.19
N THR A 72 2.32 -8.95 -7.26
CA THR A 72 3.65 -8.80 -6.66
C THR A 72 4.68 -8.72 -7.78
N GLU A 73 5.97 -8.59 -7.46
CA GLU A 73 7.00 -8.56 -8.51
C GLU A 73 7.09 -9.88 -9.28
N THR A 74 6.72 -10.98 -8.64
CA THR A 74 6.91 -12.33 -9.21
C THR A 74 5.62 -13.05 -9.53
N ASP A 75 4.51 -12.67 -8.92
CA ASP A 75 3.27 -13.44 -8.99
C ASP A 75 2.03 -12.56 -9.19
N VAL A 76 1.00 -13.22 -9.71
CA VAL A 76 -0.37 -12.69 -9.73
C VAL A 76 -1.23 -13.73 -9.02
N LEU A 77 -1.89 -13.31 -7.95
CA LEU A 77 -2.72 -14.18 -7.12
C LEU A 77 -4.13 -13.66 -7.08
N GLU A 78 -5.09 -14.55 -6.91
CA GLU A 78 -6.50 -14.17 -6.78
C GLU A 78 -6.87 -14.05 -5.30
N THR A 79 -7.69 -13.06 -4.96
CA THR A 79 -8.23 -12.90 -3.61
C THR A 79 -9.76 -12.76 -3.65
N PRO A 80 -10.48 -13.33 -2.67
CA PRO A 80 -11.93 -13.15 -2.59
C PRO A 80 -12.32 -11.76 -2.10
N LEU A 81 -11.39 -10.96 -1.61
CA LEU A 81 -11.66 -9.61 -1.12
C LEU A 81 -12.00 -8.66 -2.27
N ARG A 82 -13.01 -7.83 -2.07
CA ARG A 82 -13.37 -6.78 -3.03
C ARG A 82 -12.53 -5.55 -2.79
N LEU A 83 -12.39 -4.71 -3.81
CA LEU A 83 -11.57 -3.49 -3.69
C LEU A 83 -12.05 -2.57 -2.57
N TYR A 84 -13.35 -2.43 -2.36
CA TYR A 84 -13.85 -1.58 -1.27
C TYR A 84 -13.46 -2.11 0.11
N MET A 85 -13.39 -3.44 0.28
CA MET A 85 -12.93 -4.06 1.52
C MET A 85 -11.45 -3.82 1.73
N LEU A 86 -10.67 -3.94 0.65
CA LEU A 86 -9.23 -3.68 0.68
C LEU A 86 -8.94 -2.21 0.96
N GLU A 87 -9.68 -1.30 0.34
CA GLU A 87 -9.52 0.13 0.56
C GLU A 87 -9.74 0.49 2.03
N GLU A 88 -10.77 -0.07 2.64
CA GLU A 88 -11.06 0.14 4.06
C GLU A 88 -9.96 -0.43 4.96
N ARG A 89 -9.54 -1.66 4.66
CA ARG A 89 -8.49 -2.35 5.43
C ARG A 89 -7.13 -1.66 5.32
N LEU A 90 -6.86 -1.01 4.19
CA LEU A 90 -5.60 -0.35 3.88
C LEU A 90 -5.60 1.15 4.19
N LEU A 91 -6.61 1.65 4.89
CA LEU A 91 -6.64 3.04 5.33
C LEU A 91 -5.39 3.37 6.16
N ASN A 92 -4.88 4.59 5.98
CA ASN A 92 -3.69 5.09 6.68
C ASN A 92 -2.41 4.30 6.39
N THR A 93 -2.38 3.58 5.27
CA THR A 93 -1.17 2.90 4.78
C THR A 93 -0.65 3.62 3.54
N SER A 94 0.41 3.06 2.92
CA SER A 94 0.94 3.58 1.66
C SER A 94 0.06 3.25 0.44
N PHE A 95 -0.97 2.44 0.62
CA PHE A 95 -1.88 2.10 -0.46
C PHE A 95 -2.90 3.20 -0.68
N PHE A 96 -3.27 3.43 -1.94
CA PHE A 96 -4.29 4.40 -2.28
C PHE A 96 -5.12 3.92 -3.47
N ARG A 97 -6.38 4.32 -3.50
CA ARG A 97 -7.25 4.05 -4.62
C ARG A 97 -6.79 4.89 -5.81
N ALA A 98 -6.41 4.21 -6.89
CA ALA A 98 -5.87 4.88 -8.08
C ALA A 98 -6.91 5.05 -9.18
N SER A 99 -7.85 4.11 -9.23
CA SER A 99 -8.94 4.13 -10.20
C SER A 99 -10.12 3.34 -9.65
N LYS A 100 -11.17 3.27 -10.42
CA LYS A 100 -12.33 2.44 -10.08
C LYS A 100 -11.91 0.98 -9.86
N ASN A 101 -10.88 0.51 -10.54
CA ASN A 101 -10.50 -0.90 -10.57
C ASN A 101 -9.14 -1.20 -9.93
N ALA A 102 -8.44 -0.23 -9.37
CA ALA A 102 -7.09 -0.46 -8.86
C ALA A 102 -6.78 0.29 -7.57
N ILE A 103 -6.00 -0.39 -6.71
CA ILE A 103 -5.39 0.18 -5.50
C ILE A 103 -3.90 -0.05 -5.64
N ILE A 104 -3.11 1.03 -5.59
CA ILE A 104 -1.66 0.98 -5.79
C ILE A 104 -0.92 1.19 -4.48
N ASN A 105 0.18 0.47 -4.30
CA ASN A 105 1.12 0.69 -3.20
C ASN A 105 2.08 1.82 -3.58
N LEU A 106 1.93 2.96 -2.93
CA LEU A 106 2.75 4.14 -3.21
C LEU A 106 4.25 3.89 -2.97
N ASN A 107 4.60 3.01 -2.03
CA ASN A 107 5.99 2.64 -1.77
C ASN A 107 6.65 1.89 -2.93
N LYS A 108 5.86 1.39 -3.87
CA LYS A 108 6.36 0.68 -5.04
C LYS A 108 6.34 1.54 -6.31
N VAL A 109 6.01 2.81 -6.18
CA VAL A 109 5.99 3.77 -7.30
C VAL A 109 7.36 4.44 -7.40
N THR A 110 7.96 4.39 -8.58
CA THR A 110 9.26 5.02 -8.85
C THR A 110 9.12 6.42 -9.46
N SER A 111 8.03 6.68 -10.18
CA SER A 111 7.79 8.00 -10.77
C SER A 111 6.32 8.23 -11.03
N LEU A 112 5.94 9.50 -11.04
CA LEU A 112 4.59 9.97 -11.33
C LEU A 112 4.72 11.04 -12.41
N LYS A 113 3.94 10.89 -13.48
CA LYS A 113 3.99 11.79 -14.63
C LYS A 113 2.58 12.26 -14.97
N PRO A 114 2.35 13.59 -15.03
CA PRO A 114 1.06 14.09 -15.49
C PRO A 114 0.78 13.63 -16.92
N GLU A 115 -0.47 13.26 -17.15
CA GLU A 115 -0.95 12.81 -18.44
C GLU A 115 -2.14 13.63 -18.92
N PHE A 116 -2.48 13.46 -20.17
CA PHE A 116 -3.60 14.15 -20.80
C PHE A 116 -4.92 13.88 -20.07
N GLY A 117 -5.75 14.89 -19.96
CA GLY A 117 -7.06 14.76 -19.33
C GLY A 117 -7.07 14.84 -17.81
N GLY A 118 -6.01 15.37 -17.21
CA GLY A 118 -5.91 15.52 -15.75
C GLY A 118 -5.60 14.22 -15.02
N ARG A 119 -5.19 13.19 -15.75
CA ARG A 119 -4.76 11.92 -15.18
C ARG A 119 -3.27 11.96 -14.84
N MET A 120 -2.79 10.93 -14.18
CA MET A 120 -1.38 10.77 -13.86
C MET A 120 -0.96 9.33 -14.12
N GLU A 121 0.21 9.14 -14.70
CA GLU A 121 0.79 7.83 -14.93
C GLU A 121 1.78 7.51 -13.82
N ALA A 122 1.59 6.37 -13.15
CA ALA A 122 2.51 5.85 -12.15
C ALA A 122 3.35 4.74 -12.77
N THR A 123 4.66 4.83 -12.61
CA THR A 123 5.58 3.75 -12.99
C THR A 123 6.00 3.02 -11.72
N LEU A 124 5.87 1.71 -11.73
CA LEU A 124 6.21 0.85 -10.60
C LEU A 124 7.64 0.33 -10.69
N ILE A 125 8.14 -0.22 -9.59
CA ILE A 125 9.52 -0.73 -9.49
C ILE A 125 9.81 -1.83 -10.51
N ASN A 126 8.80 -2.57 -10.97
CA ASN A 126 8.93 -3.62 -11.98
C ASN A 126 8.80 -3.10 -13.42
N GLY A 127 8.65 -1.78 -13.59
CA GLY A 127 8.52 -1.14 -14.90
C GLY A 127 7.08 -1.04 -15.42
N GLU A 128 6.12 -1.64 -14.75
CA GLU A 128 4.73 -1.50 -15.12
C GLU A 128 4.25 -0.06 -14.94
N ARG A 129 3.32 0.35 -15.81
CA ARG A 129 2.74 1.69 -15.78
C ARG A 129 1.24 1.57 -15.55
N LEU A 130 0.75 2.29 -14.55
CA LEU A 130 -0.66 2.31 -14.20
C LEU A 130 -1.18 3.73 -14.23
N MET A 131 -2.41 3.88 -14.71
CA MET A 131 -3.03 5.19 -14.80
C MET A 131 -3.83 5.50 -13.55
N ILE A 132 -3.58 6.68 -12.97
CA ILE A 132 -4.34 7.19 -11.84
C ILE A 132 -5.41 8.12 -12.38
N SER A 133 -6.68 7.82 -12.09
CA SER A 133 -7.81 8.62 -12.53
C SER A 133 -7.82 9.99 -11.86
N ARG A 134 -8.27 10.99 -12.60
CA ARG A 134 -8.45 12.35 -12.10
C ARG A 134 -9.22 12.40 -10.79
N GLN A 135 -10.24 11.55 -10.65
CA GLN A 135 -11.10 11.47 -9.47
C GLN A 135 -10.32 11.17 -8.18
N TYR A 136 -9.26 10.37 -8.27
CA TYR A 136 -8.49 9.91 -7.11
C TYR A 136 -7.19 10.67 -6.87
N LEU A 137 -6.86 11.62 -7.73
CA LEU A 137 -5.65 12.43 -7.58
C LEU A 137 -5.59 13.28 -6.30
N PRO A 138 -6.69 13.87 -5.81
CA PRO A 138 -6.62 14.64 -4.57
C PRO A 138 -6.09 13.82 -3.39
N THR A 139 -6.50 12.56 -3.26
CA THR A 139 -6.02 11.67 -2.21
C THR A 139 -4.52 11.41 -2.33
N LEU A 140 -4.04 11.16 -3.56
CA LEU A 140 -2.62 10.96 -3.82
C LEU A 140 -1.81 12.22 -3.50
N LYS A 141 -2.29 13.38 -3.92
CA LYS A 141 -1.61 14.65 -3.66
C LYS A 141 -1.49 14.93 -2.16
N ASN A 142 -2.53 14.60 -1.39
CA ASN A 142 -2.50 14.73 0.06
C ASN A 142 -1.43 13.81 0.69
N LYS A 143 -1.33 12.56 0.22
CA LYS A 143 -0.32 11.61 0.71
C LYS A 143 1.10 12.07 0.41
N LEU A 144 1.30 12.71 -0.72
CA LEU A 144 2.61 13.20 -1.18
C LEU A 144 2.86 14.66 -0.78
N GLU A 145 1.85 15.34 -0.28
CA GLU A 145 1.89 16.77 0.02
C GLU A 145 2.29 17.64 -1.18
N MET A 146 1.76 17.26 -2.29
CA MET A 146 1.96 17.99 -3.55
C MET A 146 1.06 19.21 -3.65
#